data_479ca62baa0bec3e0adee769e1c09555
#
_entry.id   479ca62baa0bec3e0adee769e1c09555
#
_cell.length_a   1.000
_cell.length_b   1.000
_cell.length_c   1.000
_cell.angle_alpha   90.00
_cell.angle_beta   90.00
_cell.angle_gamma   90.00
#
_symmetry.space_group_name_H-M   'P 1'
#
loop_
_entity.id
_entity.type
_entity.pdbx_description
1 polymer ?
#
loop_
_entity_poly.entity_id
_entity_poly.type
_entity_poly.pdbx_seq_one_letter_code
_entity_poly.pdbx_strand_id
1 'polypeptide(L)'
;NNRIREKIGKRFSSSNIRLSVGQTHTIMVNVVGEVKTPGTYTLSAFATVFNALYMAGGIGDLGTLRNIKVYRGGTLISTVDVYDFLRRGHLSGNVRLADNDVIVVGPYEMLAQISGKVKRPMFYEMKRGESLGTLIGYAGGFAGDAYTRSVRVRRKTGRPYSIFNVNEFDMRNFRVADEDSISVDSVIPRYENMVEIKGAVFRPGMYEVGGRINSVRGLIE
;
A
#
# COMPACT_ATOMS: atom_id res chain seq x y z
N ASN A 1 23.07 9.76 -33.01
CA ASN A 1 23.61 10.81 -33.89
C ASN A 1 24.61 10.27 -34.94
N ASN A 2 25.57 9.43 -34.55
CA ASN A 2 26.61 8.95 -35.49
C ASN A 2 26.05 8.08 -36.63
N ARG A 3 25.07 7.19 -36.33
CA ARG A 3 24.42 6.36 -37.39
C ARG A 3 23.63 7.16 -38.41
N ILE A 4 23.01 8.26 -38.01
CA ILE A 4 22.25 9.13 -38.93
C ILE A 4 23.21 9.96 -39.77
N ARG A 5 24.27 10.53 -39.16
CA ARG A 5 25.33 11.24 -39.87
C ARG A 5 26.01 10.34 -40.92
N GLU A 6 26.27 9.09 -40.58
CA GLU A 6 26.91 8.12 -41.50
C GLU A 6 25.99 7.76 -42.69
N LYS A 7 24.69 7.53 -42.44
CA LYS A 7 23.73 7.22 -43.53
C LYS A 7 23.45 8.41 -44.46
N ILE A 8 23.33 9.61 -43.88
CA ILE A 8 23.05 10.81 -44.69
C ILE A 8 24.32 11.35 -45.31
N GLY A 9 25.48 11.29 -44.62
CA GLY A 9 26.77 11.75 -45.14
C GLY A 9 27.26 10.97 -46.35
N LYS A 10 26.87 9.70 -46.52
CA LYS A 10 27.15 8.91 -47.74
C LYS A 10 26.41 9.42 -48.97
N ARG A 11 25.31 10.15 -48.79
CA ARG A 11 24.50 10.68 -49.93
C ARG A 11 24.71 12.17 -50.17
N PHE A 12 25.22 12.90 -49.15
CA PHE A 12 25.41 14.34 -49.18
C PHE A 12 26.75 14.71 -48.53
N SER A 13 27.85 14.56 -49.27
CA SER A 13 29.22 14.69 -48.76
C SER A 13 29.65 16.10 -48.32
N SER A 14 28.88 17.13 -48.69
CA SER A 14 29.16 18.55 -48.33
C SER A 14 28.21 19.16 -47.32
N SER A 15 27.33 18.35 -46.69
CA SER A 15 26.31 18.85 -45.79
C SER A 15 26.70 18.80 -44.32
N ASN A 16 26.58 19.90 -43.62
CA ASN A 16 26.76 19.95 -42.16
C ASN A 16 25.44 19.60 -41.45
N ILE A 17 25.31 18.34 -41.06
CA ILE A 17 24.06 17.82 -40.45
C ILE A 17 24.09 18.11 -38.97
N ARG A 18 23.21 19.01 -38.51
CA ARG A 18 22.93 19.24 -37.10
C ARG A 18 21.60 18.61 -36.74
N LEU A 19 21.61 17.69 -35.79
CA LEU A 19 20.42 17.11 -35.18
C LEU A 19 20.17 17.79 -33.84
N SER A 20 19.06 18.49 -33.72
CA SER A 20 18.55 19.01 -32.46
C SER A 20 17.27 18.28 -32.11
N VAL A 21 17.09 18.02 -30.81
CA VAL A 21 15.81 17.54 -30.30
C VAL A 21 14.89 18.75 -30.24
N GLY A 22 13.79 18.70 -31.00
CA GLY A 22 12.75 19.73 -30.97
C GLY A 22 11.95 19.71 -29.64
N GLN A 23 10.92 20.54 -29.57
CA GLN A 23 9.98 20.55 -28.44
C GLN A 23 9.28 19.19 -28.34
N THR A 24 9.07 18.71 -27.12
CA THR A 24 8.28 17.50 -26.88
C THR A 24 6.84 17.74 -27.33
N HIS A 25 6.31 16.82 -28.14
CA HIS A 25 4.90 16.83 -28.52
C HIS A 25 4.02 16.67 -27.26
N THR A 26 2.94 17.38 -27.19
CA THR A 26 1.91 17.22 -26.15
C THR A 26 0.79 16.31 -26.63
N ILE A 27 0.16 15.62 -25.69
CA ILE A 27 -1.00 14.78 -25.88
C ILE A 27 -2.13 15.25 -24.96
N MET A 28 -3.37 15.04 -25.38
CA MET A 28 -4.55 15.25 -24.54
C MET A 28 -5.06 13.89 -24.06
N VAL A 29 -5.32 13.77 -22.76
CA VAL A 29 -5.86 12.56 -22.14
C VAL A 29 -7.04 12.91 -21.26
N ASN A 30 -8.01 12.01 -21.17
CA ASN A 30 -9.19 12.18 -20.36
C ASN A 30 -9.05 11.35 -19.08
N VAL A 31 -9.23 11.98 -17.93
CA VAL A 31 -9.27 11.29 -16.62
C VAL A 31 -10.68 11.45 -16.06
N VAL A 32 -11.36 10.32 -15.86
CA VAL A 32 -12.78 10.28 -15.48
C VAL A 32 -13.03 9.33 -14.31
N GLY A 33 -14.16 9.52 -13.64
CA GLY A 33 -14.60 8.71 -12.51
C GLY A 33 -14.14 9.29 -11.16
N GLU A 34 -13.79 8.41 -10.22
CA GLU A 34 -13.51 8.72 -8.82
C GLU A 34 -12.09 9.28 -8.62
N VAL A 35 -11.81 10.43 -9.26
CA VAL A 35 -10.60 11.24 -9.06
C VAL A 35 -10.98 12.60 -8.47
N LYS A 36 -10.03 13.27 -7.84
CA LYS A 36 -10.30 14.58 -7.22
C LYS A 36 -10.74 15.64 -8.22
N THR A 37 -10.15 15.66 -9.40
CA THR A 37 -10.47 16.63 -10.45
C THR A 37 -10.57 15.88 -11.79
N PRO A 38 -11.77 15.36 -12.14
CA PRO A 38 -11.98 14.74 -13.45
C PRO A 38 -11.92 15.79 -14.56
N GLY A 39 -11.38 15.41 -15.72
CA GLY A 39 -11.26 16.32 -16.85
C GLY A 39 -10.29 15.85 -17.92
N THR A 40 -10.05 16.75 -18.90
CA THR A 40 -9.09 16.55 -19.98
C THR A 40 -7.79 17.28 -19.63
N TYR A 41 -6.68 16.58 -19.73
CA TYR A 41 -5.34 17.08 -19.37
C TYR A 41 -4.41 17.09 -20.56
N THR A 42 -3.69 18.18 -20.75
CA THR A 42 -2.61 18.27 -21.72
C THR A 42 -1.30 17.88 -21.04
N LEU A 43 -0.68 16.81 -21.51
CA LEU A 43 0.52 16.22 -20.93
C LEU A 43 1.63 16.11 -21.99
N SER A 44 2.86 15.91 -21.53
CA SER A 44 3.96 15.53 -22.44
C SER A 44 3.66 14.18 -23.09
N ALA A 45 4.04 13.98 -24.33
CA ALA A 45 3.97 12.70 -25.03
C ALA A 45 4.77 11.56 -24.35
N PHE A 46 5.58 11.84 -23.33
CA PHE A 46 6.25 10.86 -22.50
C PHE A 46 5.50 10.52 -21.21
N ALA A 47 4.36 11.16 -20.96
CA ALA A 47 3.59 10.96 -19.73
C ALA A 47 3.03 9.54 -19.64
N THR A 48 2.93 9.07 -18.40
CA THR A 48 2.36 7.78 -18.03
C THR A 48 1.05 7.97 -17.27
N VAL A 49 0.36 6.88 -16.96
CA VAL A 49 -0.90 6.91 -16.20
C VAL A 49 -0.73 7.64 -14.87
N PHE A 50 0.36 7.38 -14.12
CA PHE A 50 0.59 8.08 -12.86
C PHE A 50 0.75 9.60 -13.03
N ASN A 51 1.39 10.06 -14.12
CA ASN A 51 1.49 11.50 -14.37
C ASN A 51 0.11 12.12 -14.54
N ALA A 52 -0.79 11.47 -15.28
CA ALA A 52 -2.15 11.96 -15.48
C ALA A 52 -2.95 11.95 -14.17
N LEU A 53 -2.84 10.90 -13.36
CA LEU A 53 -3.49 10.82 -12.05
C LEU A 53 -2.98 11.90 -11.08
N TYR A 54 -1.68 12.23 -11.10
CA TYR A 54 -1.13 13.34 -10.32
C TYR A 54 -1.71 14.67 -10.77
N MET A 55 -1.84 14.90 -12.08
CA MET A 55 -2.45 16.13 -12.61
C MET A 55 -3.92 16.25 -12.24
N ALA A 56 -4.65 15.13 -12.14
CA ALA A 56 -6.02 15.06 -11.66
C ALA A 56 -6.16 15.21 -10.13
N GLY A 57 -5.08 15.53 -9.42
CA GLY A 57 -5.07 15.69 -7.96
C GLY A 57 -5.09 14.38 -7.18
N GLY A 58 -4.91 13.24 -7.86
CA GLY A 58 -4.97 11.90 -7.29
C GLY A 58 -6.37 11.28 -7.32
N ILE A 59 -6.47 10.11 -6.73
CA ILE A 59 -7.71 9.33 -6.63
C ILE A 59 -8.57 9.91 -5.50
N GLY A 60 -9.87 9.94 -5.70
CA GLY A 60 -10.86 10.38 -4.71
C GLY A 60 -11.07 9.33 -3.60
N ASP A 61 -11.80 9.72 -2.56
CA ASP A 61 -12.00 8.87 -1.37
C ASP A 61 -12.77 7.56 -1.66
N LEU A 62 -13.60 7.56 -2.70
CA LEU A 62 -14.34 6.38 -3.16
C LEU A 62 -13.64 5.64 -4.30
N GLY A 63 -12.53 6.17 -4.81
CA GLY A 63 -11.84 5.65 -5.98
C GLY A 63 -10.99 4.42 -5.69
N THR A 64 -11.01 3.47 -6.63
CA THR A 64 -10.15 2.29 -6.55
C THR A 64 -8.68 2.62 -6.78
N LEU A 65 -7.81 2.09 -5.94
CA LEU A 65 -6.36 2.07 -6.12
C LEU A 65 -5.88 0.80 -6.84
N ARG A 66 -6.79 -0.19 -7.03
CA ARG A 66 -6.43 -1.54 -7.42
C ARG A 66 -6.89 -1.93 -8.82
N ASN A 67 -7.78 -1.11 -9.46
CA ASN A 67 -8.41 -1.44 -10.73
C ASN A 67 -8.62 -0.20 -11.60
N ILE A 68 -7.55 0.57 -11.82
CA ILE A 68 -7.58 1.76 -12.69
C ILE A 68 -7.40 1.30 -14.13
N LYS A 69 -8.38 1.61 -14.98
CA LYS A 69 -8.42 1.14 -16.37
C LYS A 69 -7.98 2.22 -17.34
N VAL A 70 -7.23 1.82 -18.34
CA VAL A 70 -6.78 2.71 -19.43
C VAL A 70 -7.33 2.19 -20.75
N TYR A 71 -8.06 3.04 -21.45
CA TYR A 71 -8.67 2.74 -22.74
C TYR A 71 -8.02 3.59 -23.85
N ARG A 72 -7.79 2.95 -24.99
CA ARG A 72 -7.33 3.59 -26.23
C ARG A 72 -8.24 3.17 -27.36
N GLY A 73 -8.88 4.15 -28.03
CA GLY A 73 -9.84 3.86 -29.09
C GLY A 73 -10.97 2.92 -28.66
N GLY A 74 -11.44 3.02 -27.41
CA GLY A 74 -12.49 2.18 -26.84
C GLY A 74 -12.00 0.77 -26.37
N THR A 75 -10.74 0.41 -26.60
CA THR A 75 -10.17 -0.88 -26.18
C THR A 75 -9.40 -0.71 -24.86
N LEU A 76 -9.62 -1.62 -23.91
CA LEU A 76 -8.86 -1.69 -22.67
C LEU A 76 -7.41 -2.11 -22.97
N ILE A 77 -6.46 -1.20 -22.75
CA ILE A 77 -5.03 -1.46 -23.02
C ILE A 77 -4.23 -1.77 -21.76
N SER A 78 -4.69 -1.31 -20.60
CA SER A 78 -4.00 -1.56 -19.34
C SER A 78 -4.92 -1.45 -18.14
N THR A 79 -4.54 -2.17 -17.07
CA THR A 79 -5.10 -2.00 -15.72
C THR A 79 -3.98 -1.76 -14.74
N VAL A 80 -4.08 -0.69 -13.96
CA VAL A 80 -3.06 -0.30 -12.98
C VAL A 80 -3.50 -0.66 -11.58
N ASP A 81 -2.61 -1.32 -10.83
CA ASP A 81 -2.74 -1.59 -9.40
C ASP A 81 -1.67 -0.77 -8.66
N VAL A 82 -2.09 0.27 -7.96
CA VAL A 82 -1.18 1.16 -7.22
C VAL A 82 -0.50 0.44 -6.06
N TYR A 83 -1.14 -0.59 -5.48
CA TYR A 83 -0.55 -1.36 -4.38
C TYR A 83 0.70 -2.14 -4.82
N ASP A 84 0.74 -2.65 -6.05
CA ASP A 84 1.93 -3.30 -6.60
C ASP A 84 3.10 -2.31 -6.73
N PHE A 85 2.81 -1.08 -7.11
CA PHE A 85 3.81 -0.01 -7.14
C PHE A 85 4.30 0.35 -5.73
N LEU A 86 3.38 0.62 -4.78
CA LEU A 86 3.73 1.03 -3.42
C LEU A 86 4.51 -0.04 -2.65
N ARG A 87 4.24 -1.31 -2.91
CA ARG A 87 4.85 -2.44 -2.18
C ARG A 87 6.12 -2.97 -2.81
N ARG A 88 6.18 -3.01 -4.12
CA ARG A 88 7.23 -3.71 -4.88
C ARG A 88 8.00 -2.81 -5.83
N GLY A 89 7.59 -1.55 -5.99
CA GLY A 89 8.12 -0.66 -7.01
C GLY A 89 7.78 -1.08 -8.44
N HIS A 90 6.87 -2.04 -8.61
CA HIS A 90 6.47 -2.51 -9.93
C HIS A 90 5.52 -1.52 -10.58
N LEU A 91 5.94 -1.00 -11.72
CA LEU A 91 5.15 -0.11 -12.59
C LEU A 91 4.30 -0.89 -13.60
N SER A 92 3.91 -2.15 -13.26
CA SER A 92 3.05 -2.93 -14.13
C SER A 92 1.73 -2.20 -14.38
N GLY A 93 1.33 -2.12 -15.64
CA GLY A 93 0.14 -1.37 -16.03
C GLY A 93 0.33 0.15 -16.15
N ASN A 94 1.40 0.76 -15.64
CA ASN A 94 1.69 2.18 -15.81
C ASN A 94 2.24 2.46 -17.22
N VAL A 95 1.40 2.28 -18.22
CA VAL A 95 1.78 2.46 -19.63
C VAL A 95 1.98 3.92 -19.97
N ARG A 96 2.77 4.15 -21.02
CA ARG A 96 2.88 5.46 -21.66
C ARG A 96 1.58 5.79 -22.36
N LEU A 97 1.08 6.99 -22.13
CA LEU A 97 -0.18 7.48 -22.70
C LEU A 97 0.02 7.95 -24.15
N ALA A 98 -1.06 7.86 -24.90
CA ALA A 98 -1.19 8.44 -26.23
C ALA A 98 -2.32 9.45 -26.27
N ASP A 99 -2.40 10.19 -27.37
CA ASP A 99 -3.44 11.18 -27.57
C ASP A 99 -4.84 10.52 -27.54
N ASN A 100 -5.78 11.16 -26.87
CA ASN A 100 -7.15 10.70 -26.65
C ASN A 100 -7.29 9.39 -25.82
N ASP A 101 -6.27 8.99 -25.07
CA ASP A 101 -6.45 7.93 -24.07
C ASP A 101 -7.42 8.35 -22.97
N VAL A 102 -8.19 7.39 -22.46
CA VAL A 102 -9.14 7.59 -21.38
C VAL A 102 -8.72 6.75 -20.16
N ILE A 103 -8.48 7.41 -19.04
CA ILE A 103 -8.19 6.78 -17.76
C ILE A 103 -9.47 6.80 -16.93
N VAL A 104 -9.94 5.61 -16.55
CA VAL A 104 -11.18 5.43 -15.79
C VAL A 104 -10.83 4.91 -14.39
N VAL A 105 -11.17 5.71 -13.38
CA VAL A 105 -11.08 5.30 -11.96
C VAL A 105 -12.49 4.99 -11.49
N GLY A 106 -12.80 3.72 -11.29
CA GLY A 106 -14.08 3.28 -10.72
C GLY A 106 -14.08 3.41 -9.19
N PRO A 107 -15.21 3.09 -8.51
CA PRO A 107 -15.23 2.95 -7.06
C PRO A 107 -14.45 1.70 -6.62
N TYR A 108 -13.99 1.69 -5.35
CA TYR A 108 -13.41 0.50 -4.75
C TYR A 108 -14.47 -0.60 -4.59
N GLU A 109 -14.05 -1.87 -4.68
CA GLU A 109 -14.98 -3.01 -4.55
C GLU A 109 -15.10 -3.52 -3.12
N MET A 110 -14.04 -3.46 -2.35
CA MET A 110 -13.94 -4.07 -1.03
C MET A 110 -12.97 -3.30 -0.15
N LEU A 111 -13.43 -2.90 1.03
CA LEU A 111 -12.64 -2.15 1.99
C LEU A 111 -12.62 -2.87 3.34
N ALA A 112 -11.44 -3.09 3.90
CA ALA A 112 -11.27 -3.70 5.21
C ALA A 112 -10.46 -2.78 6.12
N GLN A 113 -10.88 -2.67 7.37
CA GLN A 113 -10.17 -1.92 8.40
C GLN A 113 -9.27 -2.83 9.21
N ILE A 114 -8.02 -2.43 9.42
CA ILE A 114 -7.15 -3.06 10.39
C ILE A 114 -6.69 -2.04 11.44
N SER A 115 -6.79 -2.43 12.71
CA SER A 115 -6.51 -1.57 13.87
C SER A 115 -5.68 -2.30 14.92
N GLY A 116 -5.24 -1.57 15.96
CA GLY A 116 -4.43 -2.12 17.03
C GLY A 116 -2.95 -2.24 16.68
N LYS A 117 -2.32 -3.34 17.08
CA LYS A 117 -0.87 -3.52 17.06
C LYS A 117 -0.32 -3.99 15.71
N VAL A 118 -0.55 -3.18 14.69
CA VAL A 118 0.09 -3.28 13.36
C VAL A 118 0.88 -2.00 13.07
N LYS A 119 1.83 -2.05 12.15
CA LYS A 119 2.68 -0.89 11.87
C LYS A 119 1.93 0.28 11.22
N ARG A 120 0.89 -0.01 10.42
CA ARG A 120 0.07 1.01 9.74
C ARG A 120 -1.41 0.66 9.85
N PRO A 121 -2.05 1.01 10.97
CA PRO A 121 -3.48 0.82 11.15
C PRO A 121 -4.25 1.80 10.27
N MET A 122 -5.05 1.29 9.34
CA MET A 122 -5.90 2.08 8.44
C MET A 122 -6.88 1.19 7.68
N PHE A 123 -7.65 1.79 6.78
CA PHE A 123 -8.45 1.07 5.79
C PHE A 123 -7.59 0.65 4.59
N TYR A 124 -7.82 -0.56 4.11
CA TYR A 124 -7.15 -1.11 2.94
C TYR A 124 -8.16 -1.62 1.94
N GLU A 125 -7.96 -1.25 0.68
CA GLU A 125 -8.72 -1.84 -0.42
C GLU A 125 -8.21 -3.27 -0.69
N MET A 126 -9.13 -4.22 -0.63
CA MET A 126 -8.85 -5.63 -0.83
C MET A 126 -9.44 -6.12 -2.15
N LYS A 127 -8.76 -7.06 -2.80
CA LYS A 127 -9.34 -7.81 -3.91
C LYS A 127 -10.04 -9.07 -3.39
N ARG A 128 -11.08 -9.51 -4.09
CA ARG A 128 -11.77 -10.75 -3.74
C ARG A 128 -10.80 -11.93 -3.68
N GLY A 129 -10.87 -12.67 -2.59
CA GLY A 129 -10.01 -13.83 -2.36
C GLY A 129 -8.65 -13.51 -1.73
N GLU A 130 -8.33 -12.25 -1.45
CA GLU A 130 -7.15 -11.92 -0.64
C GLU A 130 -7.35 -12.32 0.82
N SER A 131 -6.25 -12.70 1.46
CA SER A 131 -6.28 -13.25 2.81
C SER A 131 -5.98 -12.21 3.89
N LEU A 132 -6.30 -12.55 5.14
CA LEU A 132 -5.92 -11.77 6.32
C LEU A 132 -4.40 -11.57 6.39
N GLY A 133 -3.60 -12.60 6.03
CA GLY A 133 -2.15 -12.47 5.95
C GLY A 133 -1.70 -11.45 4.90
N THR A 134 -2.44 -11.32 3.78
CA THR A 134 -2.18 -10.29 2.77
C THR A 134 -2.47 -8.89 3.32
N LEU A 135 -3.59 -8.72 4.03
CA LEU A 135 -3.97 -7.45 4.67
C LEU A 135 -2.93 -7.02 5.73
N ILE A 136 -2.49 -7.95 6.58
CA ILE A 136 -1.42 -7.69 7.55
C ILE A 136 -0.13 -7.27 6.83
N GLY A 137 0.18 -7.90 5.69
CA GLY A 137 1.29 -7.50 4.83
C GLY A 137 1.15 -6.07 4.28
N TYR A 138 -0.06 -5.63 3.91
CA TYR A 138 -0.35 -4.25 3.51
C TYR A 138 -0.16 -3.27 4.67
N ALA A 139 -0.54 -3.66 5.88
CA ALA A 139 -0.31 -2.89 7.09
C ALA A 139 1.17 -2.84 7.54
N GLY A 140 2.09 -3.44 6.78
CA GLY A 140 3.53 -3.46 7.09
C GLY A 140 3.91 -4.52 8.12
N GLY A 141 3.00 -5.43 8.47
CA GLY A 141 3.19 -6.45 9.49
C GLY A 141 2.78 -6.00 10.88
N PHE A 142 2.99 -6.88 11.84
CA PHE A 142 2.72 -6.66 13.25
C PHE A 142 3.68 -5.62 13.88
N ALA A 143 3.21 -4.91 14.89
CA ALA A 143 4.06 -4.11 15.79
C ALA A 143 4.86 -5.04 16.72
N GLY A 144 5.91 -4.53 17.37
CA GLY A 144 6.80 -5.34 18.20
C GLY A 144 6.14 -5.96 19.44
N ASP A 145 5.08 -5.33 19.94
CA ASP A 145 4.29 -5.76 21.10
C ASP A 145 2.94 -6.39 20.73
N ALA A 146 2.77 -6.80 19.46
CA ALA A 146 1.55 -7.41 18.97
C ALA A 146 1.40 -8.86 19.45
N TYR A 147 0.18 -9.23 19.83
CA TYR A 147 -0.20 -10.61 20.06
C TYR A 147 -0.47 -11.31 18.71
N THR A 148 0.53 -12.00 18.20
CA THR A 148 0.52 -12.58 16.84
C THR A 148 -0.19 -13.92 16.72
N ARG A 149 -0.45 -14.62 17.84
CA ARG A 149 -1.04 -15.97 17.82
C ARG A 149 -2.49 -15.99 17.36
N SER A 150 -3.21 -14.89 17.55
CA SER A 150 -4.61 -14.78 17.16
C SER A 150 -4.98 -13.33 16.86
N VAL A 151 -5.74 -13.15 15.79
CA VAL A 151 -6.29 -11.85 15.36
C VAL A 151 -7.79 -11.94 15.36
N ARG A 152 -8.45 -10.91 15.88
CA ARG A 152 -9.91 -10.84 15.92
C ARG A 152 -10.45 -10.15 14.68
N VAL A 153 -11.37 -10.81 14.00
CA VAL A 153 -12.10 -10.27 12.85
C VAL A 153 -13.57 -10.14 13.22
N ARG A 154 -14.10 -8.94 13.08
CA ARG A 154 -15.53 -8.66 13.21
C ARG A 154 -16.11 -8.47 11.81
N ARG A 155 -17.06 -9.30 11.43
CA ARG A 155 -17.73 -9.30 10.14
C ARG A 155 -19.23 -9.12 10.30
N LYS A 156 -19.82 -8.32 9.43
CA LYS A 156 -21.27 -8.19 9.34
C LYS A 156 -21.83 -9.34 8.51
N THR A 157 -22.56 -10.25 9.15
CA THR A 157 -23.20 -11.40 8.49
C THR A 157 -24.72 -11.22 8.56
N GLY A 158 -25.27 -10.41 7.65
CA GLY A 158 -26.69 -10.03 7.72
C GLY A 158 -26.97 -8.96 8.80
N ARG A 159 -27.93 -9.18 9.68
CA ARG A 159 -28.23 -8.25 10.80
C ARG A 159 -27.22 -8.29 11.94
N PRO A 160 -26.80 -9.47 12.46
CA PRO A 160 -25.81 -9.53 13.52
C PRO A 160 -24.38 -9.40 13.00
N TYR A 161 -23.46 -9.10 13.92
CA TYR A 161 -22.03 -9.22 13.68
C TYR A 161 -21.54 -10.59 14.15
N SER A 162 -20.65 -11.19 13.38
CA SER A 162 -19.90 -12.39 13.77
C SER A 162 -18.48 -12.03 14.14
N ILE A 163 -17.94 -12.68 15.17
CA ILE A 163 -16.57 -12.54 15.59
C ILE A 163 -15.82 -13.82 15.27
N PHE A 164 -14.69 -13.68 14.57
CA PHE A 164 -13.78 -14.77 14.27
C PHE A 164 -12.45 -14.50 14.97
N ASN A 165 -11.97 -15.47 15.73
CA ASN A 165 -10.59 -15.49 16.24
C ASN A 165 -9.74 -16.33 15.27
N VAL A 166 -8.95 -15.67 14.47
CA VAL A 166 -8.14 -16.31 13.42
C VAL A 166 -6.75 -16.56 13.97
N ASN A 167 -6.37 -17.83 14.09
CA ASN A 167 -5.06 -18.24 14.57
C ASN A 167 -3.95 -17.95 13.54
N GLU A 168 -2.71 -17.89 14.00
CA GLU A 168 -1.53 -17.58 13.17
C GLU A 168 -1.40 -18.47 11.93
N PHE A 169 -1.73 -19.77 12.04
CA PHE A 169 -1.67 -20.74 10.95
C PHE A 169 -2.78 -20.53 9.90
N ASP A 170 -3.92 -19.98 10.30
CA ASP A 170 -5.11 -19.79 9.46
C ASP A 170 -5.13 -18.44 8.73
N MET A 171 -4.30 -17.47 9.14
CA MET A 171 -4.32 -16.11 8.59
C MET A 171 -4.08 -16.07 7.08
N ARG A 172 -3.32 -17.02 6.54
CA ARG A 172 -3.06 -17.13 5.09
C ARG A 172 -4.26 -17.66 4.31
N ASN A 173 -5.11 -18.42 4.96
CA ASN A 173 -6.28 -19.08 4.36
C ASN A 173 -7.58 -18.32 4.61
N PHE A 174 -7.64 -17.57 5.70
CA PHE A 174 -8.81 -16.77 6.04
C PHE A 174 -9.02 -15.65 5.02
N ARG A 175 -10.13 -15.67 4.30
CA ARG A 175 -10.47 -14.67 3.26
C ARG A 175 -11.15 -13.47 3.92
N VAL A 176 -10.60 -12.30 3.63
CA VAL A 176 -11.16 -11.02 4.08
C VAL A 176 -12.42 -10.74 3.25
N ALA A 177 -13.43 -10.20 3.88
CA ALA A 177 -14.67 -9.75 3.25
C ALA A 177 -14.79 -8.21 3.33
N ASP A 178 -15.72 -7.69 2.56
CA ASP A 178 -16.02 -6.26 2.59
C ASP A 178 -16.51 -5.83 3.97
N GLU A 179 -16.14 -4.64 4.40
CA GLU A 179 -16.43 -4.07 5.71
C GLU A 179 -15.90 -4.87 6.91
N ASP A 180 -14.99 -5.84 6.72
CA ASP A 180 -14.35 -6.52 7.84
C ASP A 180 -13.56 -5.52 8.70
N SER A 181 -13.76 -5.62 10.02
CA SER A 181 -12.98 -4.85 11.00
C SER A 181 -12.05 -5.79 11.76
N ILE A 182 -10.77 -5.64 11.55
CA ILE A 182 -9.71 -6.46 12.09
C ILE A 182 -9.04 -5.74 13.26
N SER A 183 -8.90 -6.44 14.39
CA SER A 183 -8.25 -5.92 15.59
C SER A 183 -7.11 -6.84 16.01
N VAL A 184 -5.92 -6.25 16.16
CA VAL A 184 -4.72 -6.94 16.65
C VAL A 184 -4.43 -6.45 18.06
N ASP A 185 -4.52 -7.37 19.02
CA ASP A 185 -4.30 -7.06 20.44
C ASP A 185 -2.78 -6.95 20.74
N SER A 186 -2.43 -6.36 21.88
CA SER A 186 -1.07 -6.37 22.41
C SER A 186 -0.83 -7.62 23.25
N VAL A 187 0.44 -8.03 23.36
CA VAL A 187 0.86 -8.97 24.41
C VAL A 187 0.60 -8.34 25.78
N ILE A 188 0.16 -9.16 26.72
CA ILE A 188 0.05 -8.73 28.12
C ILE A 188 1.46 -8.46 28.62
N PRO A 189 1.78 -7.27 29.16
CA PRO A 189 3.09 -6.97 29.71
C PRO A 189 3.33 -7.87 30.93
N ARG A 190 3.94 -9.01 30.70
CA ARG A 190 4.43 -9.93 31.71
C ARG A 190 5.94 -9.91 31.70
N TYR A 191 6.51 -9.60 32.85
CA TYR A 191 7.95 -9.73 33.05
C TYR A 191 8.23 -11.12 33.62
N GLU A 192 9.05 -11.92 32.98
CA GLU A 192 9.39 -13.28 33.42
C GLU A 192 10.37 -13.29 34.58
N ASN A 193 11.18 -12.22 34.68
CA ASN A 193 12.29 -12.10 35.62
C ASN A 193 12.16 -10.86 36.53
N MET A 194 10.94 -10.50 36.94
CA MET A 194 10.72 -9.28 37.71
C MET A 194 10.12 -9.59 39.09
N VAL A 195 10.58 -8.85 40.08
CA VAL A 195 9.97 -8.74 41.41
C VAL A 195 9.66 -7.26 41.69
N GLU A 196 8.53 -6.99 42.26
CA GLU A 196 8.13 -5.65 42.67
C GLU A 196 8.21 -5.50 44.18
N ILE A 197 8.90 -4.45 44.65
CA ILE A 197 8.97 -4.07 46.05
C ILE A 197 8.06 -2.89 46.29
N LYS A 198 7.13 -3.04 47.22
CA LYS A 198 6.21 -1.99 47.67
C LYS A 198 6.27 -1.81 49.19
N GLY A 199 5.92 -0.65 49.65
CA GLY A 199 5.81 -0.34 51.10
C GLY A 199 6.95 0.57 51.60
N ALA A 200 7.22 0.51 52.91
CA ALA A 200 8.20 1.34 53.59
C ALA A 200 9.61 0.80 53.37
N VAL A 201 10.11 0.88 52.14
CA VAL A 201 11.45 0.51 51.73
C VAL A 201 12.19 1.73 51.15
N PHE A 202 13.52 1.70 51.14
CA PHE A 202 14.35 2.80 50.70
C PHE A 202 14.14 3.19 49.23
N ARG A 203 13.88 2.16 48.36
CA ARG A 203 13.59 2.36 46.95
C ARG A 203 12.52 1.35 46.47
N PRO A 204 11.25 1.72 46.60
CA PRO A 204 10.19 0.91 45.99
C PRO A 204 10.32 0.92 44.46
N GLY A 205 10.01 -0.21 43.80
CA GLY A 205 10.11 -0.32 42.36
C GLY A 205 10.17 -1.75 41.85
N MET A 206 10.42 -1.87 40.57
CA MET A 206 10.58 -3.15 39.88
C MET A 206 12.06 -3.49 39.73
N TYR A 207 12.40 -4.72 40.08
CA TYR A 207 13.78 -5.21 40.07
C TYR A 207 13.86 -6.50 39.27
N GLU A 208 14.99 -6.72 38.60
CA GLU A 208 15.28 -7.96 37.87
C GLU A 208 15.61 -9.07 38.90
N VAL A 209 14.96 -10.23 38.73
CA VAL A 209 15.29 -11.46 39.47
C VAL A 209 16.31 -12.24 38.66
N GLY A 210 17.48 -12.43 39.24
CA GLY A 210 18.61 -13.13 38.60
C GLY A 210 19.94 -12.50 39.04
N GLY A 211 21.04 -13.16 38.78
CA GLY A 211 22.38 -12.69 39.15
C GLY A 211 22.55 -12.44 40.66
N ARG A 212 22.58 -11.17 41.06
CA ARG A 212 22.75 -10.78 42.49
C ARG A 212 21.48 -10.88 43.30
N ILE A 213 20.30 -10.77 42.68
CA ILE A 213 18.99 -10.78 43.39
C ILE A 213 18.36 -12.17 43.14
N ASN A 214 18.73 -13.13 43.94
CA ASN A 214 18.19 -14.50 43.94
C ASN A 214 17.51 -14.92 45.24
N SER A 215 17.39 -13.98 46.20
CA SER A 215 16.75 -14.17 47.50
C SER A 215 16.08 -12.86 47.97
N VAL A 216 15.11 -12.99 48.86
CA VAL A 216 14.44 -11.82 49.50
C VAL A 216 15.46 -10.94 50.23
N ARG A 217 16.47 -11.58 50.82
CA ARG A 217 17.52 -10.83 51.52
C ARG A 217 18.38 -10.00 50.56
N GLY A 218 18.82 -10.56 49.43
CA GLY A 218 19.57 -9.83 48.41
C GLY A 218 18.77 -8.74 47.66
N LEU A 219 17.44 -8.77 47.87
CA LEU A 219 16.55 -7.73 47.33
C LEU A 219 16.38 -6.54 48.28
N ILE A 220 16.58 -6.75 49.62
CA ILE A 220 16.37 -5.73 50.67
C ILE A 220 17.68 -5.08 51.06
N GLU A 221 18.80 -5.74 50.90
CA GLU A 221 20.19 -5.22 51.08
C GLU A 221 20.59 -4.39 49.82
#